data_20225df3b2dece7287c2d70fc83c1b42
#
_entry.id   20225df3b2dece7287c2d70fc83c1b42
#
_cell.length_a   1.000
_cell.length_b   1.000
_cell.length_c   1.000
_cell.angle_alpha   90.00
_cell.angle_beta   90.00
_cell.angle_gamma   90.00
#
_symmetry.space_group_name_H-M   'P 1'
#
loop_
_entity.id
_entity.type
_entity.pdbx_description
1 polymer ?
#
loop_
_entity_poly.entity_id
_entity_poly.type
_entity_poly.pdbx_seq_one_letter_code
_entity_poly.pdbx_strand_id
1 'polypeptide(L)'
;VWGDVPLFIEPTEKYSEAIYKERTDKNYIIDNVILPDLKKAESLINRNKNYERKRISICGVWAIMADVYMWTEQYNLADQTIDKMADIKSSKGRLVDFEPSIQTWHTMFTEELNNKPSDDTPENDEYSTKEFIFLIHFNMDEVGTNGYSYMYQWFSGSGNRAAVLSDKLMSVFNEPDMQGDLRKAYTVKDYQNGNELRKYMAGDISNSLNKTCEVAYPIYRYTDMLLLQAEARARLGKWEEALDLVKKVRDRAGLVTPTALSFASEDEVINYILRERQVELVGEGRRWFDLLRTGKWKEVMKPINGMSQDGNELF
;
A
#
# COMPACT_ATOMS: atom_id res chain seq x y z
N VAL A 1 5.64 -8.63 12.99
CA VAL A 1 6.02 -7.43 13.74
C VAL A 1 6.13 -7.74 15.23
N TRP A 2 5.09 -8.30 15.84
CA TRP A 2 5.00 -8.55 17.28
C TRP A 2 5.48 -9.94 17.70
N GLY A 3 5.77 -10.84 16.73
CA GLY A 3 6.04 -12.25 17.02
C GLY A 3 4.82 -12.94 17.63
N ASP A 4 5.07 -13.77 18.65
CA ASP A 4 4.02 -14.45 19.39
C ASP A 4 3.20 -13.45 20.22
N VAL A 5 1.89 -13.58 20.21
CA VAL A 5 0.96 -12.69 20.93
C VAL A 5 -0.13 -13.50 21.64
N PRO A 6 -0.72 -12.97 22.72
CA PRO A 6 -1.90 -13.58 23.33
C PRO A 6 -3.06 -13.67 22.34
N LEU A 7 -3.61 -14.87 22.17
CA LEU A 7 -4.75 -15.10 21.26
C LEU A 7 -6.06 -15.08 22.03
N PHE A 8 -6.95 -14.14 21.67
CA PHE A 8 -8.32 -14.04 22.17
C PHE A 8 -9.27 -14.29 21.00
N ILE A 9 -9.98 -15.40 20.99
CA ILE A 9 -10.97 -15.77 19.97
C ILE A 9 -12.40 -15.57 20.45
N GLU A 10 -12.59 -15.42 21.76
CA GLU A 10 -13.88 -15.09 22.36
C GLU A 10 -13.86 -13.64 22.87
N PRO A 11 -14.98 -12.90 22.76
CA PRO A 11 -15.07 -11.55 23.27
C PRO A 11 -14.93 -11.53 24.79
N THR A 12 -14.19 -10.55 25.33
CA THR A 12 -14.10 -10.30 26.76
C THR A 12 -15.25 -9.39 27.17
N GLU A 13 -16.26 -9.92 27.83
CA GLU A 13 -17.45 -9.17 28.21
C GLU A 13 -17.31 -8.45 29.56
N LYS A 14 -16.46 -8.94 30.47
CA LYS A 14 -16.26 -8.39 31.80
C LYS A 14 -14.78 -8.16 32.08
N TYR A 15 -14.46 -7.10 32.83
CA TYR A 15 -13.09 -6.79 33.24
C TYR A 15 -12.44 -7.93 34.05
N SER A 16 -13.24 -8.65 34.86
CA SER A 16 -12.78 -9.82 35.60
C SER A 16 -12.38 -11.01 34.72
N GLU A 17 -12.77 -11.00 33.46
CA GLU A 17 -12.43 -12.03 32.48
C GLU A 17 -11.18 -11.67 31.65
N ALA A 18 -10.62 -10.48 31.88
CA ALA A 18 -9.32 -10.07 31.32
C ALA A 18 -8.20 -10.90 31.96
N ILE A 19 -8.18 -12.19 31.62
CA ILE A 19 -7.18 -13.13 32.10
C ILE A 19 -5.89 -12.90 31.32
N TYR A 20 -4.77 -12.89 32.03
CA TYR A 20 -3.46 -12.93 31.39
C TYR A 20 -3.35 -14.25 30.62
N LYS A 21 -3.28 -14.16 29.28
CA LYS A 21 -3.01 -15.31 28.43
C LYS A 21 -1.54 -15.35 28.05
N GLU A 22 -1.00 -16.53 27.98
CA GLU A 22 0.33 -16.75 27.43
C GLU A 22 0.37 -16.38 25.94
N ARG A 23 1.55 -16.11 25.45
CA ARG A 23 1.76 -15.85 24.04
C ARG A 23 1.55 -17.13 23.24
N THR A 24 0.76 -17.05 22.19
CA THR A 24 0.54 -18.12 21.22
C THR A 24 1.52 -17.94 20.06
N ASP A 25 2.10 -19.04 19.61
CA ASP A 25 3.00 -19.06 18.45
C ASP A 25 2.36 -18.40 17.23
N LYS A 26 3.10 -17.51 16.58
CA LYS A 26 2.61 -16.75 15.44
C LYS A 26 2.17 -17.64 14.26
N ASN A 27 2.88 -18.76 14.01
CA ASN A 27 2.55 -19.64 12.91
C ASN A 27 1.27 -20.39 13.21
N TYR A 28 1.07 -20.80 14.48
CA TYR A 28 -0.21 -21.37 14.90
C TYR A 28 -1.38 -20.42 14.63
N ILE A 29 -1.23 -19.13 14.95
CA ILE A 29 -2.27 -18.12 14.69
C ILE A 29 -2.54 -17.97 13.19
N ILE A 30 -1.50 -17.93 12.38
CA ILE A 30 -1.62 -17.82 10.92
C ILE A 30 -2.35 -19.03 10.35
N ASP A 31 -1.91 -20.25 10.70
CA ASP A 31 -2.37 -21.48 10.06
C ASP A 31 -3.73 -21.93 10.56
N ASN A 32 -4.07 -21.66 11.83
CA ASN A 32 -5.29 -22.17 12.46
C ASN A 32 -6.38 -21.11 12.66
N VAL A 33 -6.06 -19.81 12.50
CA VAL A 33 -7.05 -18.74 12.66
C VAL A 33 -7.12 -17.90 11.38
N ILE A 34 -6.03 -17.20 11.01
CA ILE A 34 -6.06 -16.18 9.95
C ILE A 34 -6.37 -16.80 8.58
N LEU A 35 -5.61 -17.80 8.14
CA LEU A 35 -5.82 -18.42 6.83
C LEU A 35 -7.15 -19.17 6.72
N PRO A 36 -7.60 -19.95 7.72
CA PRO A 36 -8.94 -20.54 7.70
C PRO A 36 -10.07 -19.51 7.61
N ASP A 37 -9.99 -18.42 8.36
CA ASP A 37 -11.00 -17.35 8.33
C ASP A 37 -11.01 -16.64 6.96
N LEU A 38 -9.86 -16.35 6.37
CA LEU A 38 -9.77 -15.78 5.03
C LEU A 38 -10.33 -16.72 3.95
N LYS A 39 -10.03 -18.02 4.01
CA LYS A 39 -10.61 -19.02 3.10
C LYS A 39 -12.12 -19.12 3.26
N LYS A 40 -12.62 -19.06 4.49
CA LYS A 40 -14.06 -19.00 4.75
C LYS A 40 -14.69 -17.73 4.18
N ALA A 41 -14.06 -16.56 4.39
CA ALA A 41 -14.51 -15.31 3.80
C ALA A 41 -14.52 -15.36 2.27
N GLU A 42 -13.47 -15.91 1.62
CA GLU A 42 -13.42 -16.13 0.17
C GLU A 42 -14.62 -16.96 -0.34
N SER A 43 -15.05 -17.97 0.44
CA SER A 43 -16.19 -18.83 0.07
C SER A 43 -17.56 -18.15 0.25
N LEU A 44 -17.67 -17.21 1.18
CA LEU A 44 -18.94 -16.57 1.55
C LEU A 44 -19.22 -15.28 0.77
N ILE A 45 -18.18 -14.57 0.36
CA ILE A 45 -18.34 -13.30 -0.35
C ILE A 45 -18.91 -13.55 -1.74
N ASN A 46 -20.04 -12.90 -2.02
CA ASN A 46 -20.65 -12.97 -3.34
C ASN A 46 -19.82 -12.18 -4.36
N ARG A 47 -19.21 -12.89 -5.31
CA ARG A 47 -18.33 -12.31 -6.35
C ARG A 47 -19.05 -11.37 -7.31
N ASN A 48 -20.38 -11.45 -7.40
CA ASN A 48 -21.18 -10.70 -8.37
C ASN A 48 -21.94 -9.53 -7.76
N LYS A 49 -21.90 -9.37 -6.44
CA LYS A 49 -22.63 -8.31 -5.74
C LYS A 49 -21.67 -7.47 -4.91
N ASN A 50 -21.84 -6.18 -4.99
CA ASN A 50 -21.31 -5.18 -4.07
C ASN A 50 -19.78 -5.15 -3.99
N TYR A 51 -19.14 -4.69 -5.07
CA TYR A 51 -17.76 -4.25 -5.00
C TYR A 51 -17.73 -2.80 -4.43
N GLU A 52 -17.87 -2.72 -3.11
CA GLU A 52 -17.71 -1.46 -2.38
C GLU A 52 -16.28 -1.38 -1.85
N ARG A 53 -15.54 -0.36 -2.23
CA ARG A 53 -14.13 -0.20 -1.79
C ARG A 53 -14.02 0.22 -0.32
N LYS A 54 -15.10 0.71 0.27
CA LYS A 54 -15.24 1.02 1.70
C LYS A 54 -15.44 -0.22 2.57
N ARG A 55 -15.74 -1.37 1.96
CA ARG A 55 -15.94 -2.67 2.62
C ARG A 55 -15.02 -3.70 2.02
N ILE A 56 -14.73 -4.76 2.79
CA ILE A 56 -13.91 -5.85 2.29
C ILE A 56 -14.65 -6.58 1.17
N SER A 57 -14.13 -6.47 -0.03
CA SER A 57 -14.55 -7.22 -1.22
C SER A 57 -13.76 -8.51 -1.35
N ILE A 58 -14.11 -9.34 -2.33
CA ILE A 58 -13.32 -10.55 -2.65
C ILE A 58 -11.86 -10.20 -2.99
N CYS A 59 -11.60 -9.10 -3.71
CA CYS A 59 -10.25 -8.65 -3.98
C CYS A 59 -9.53 -8.19 -2.71
N GLY A 60 -10.25 -7.59 -1.76
CA GLY A 60 -9.71 -7.26 -0.45
C GLY A 60 -9.29 -8.49 0.35
N VAL A 61 -10.10 -9.56 0.34
CA VAL A 61 -9.73 -10.85 0.97
C VAL A 61 -8.49 -11.42 0.30
N TRP A 62 -8.41 -11.43 -1.03
CA TRP A 62 -7.24 -11.94 -1.75
C TRP A 62 -5.99 -11.08 -1.51
N ALA A 63 -6.13 -9.76 -1.35
CA ALA A 63 -5.01 -8.89 -1.01
C ALA A 63 -4.41 -9.24 0.36
N ILE A 64 -5.28 -9.45 1.38
CA ILE A 64 -4.85 -9.90 2.71
C ILE A 64 -4.22 -11.30 2.63
N MET A 65 -4.83 -12.24 1.89
CA MET A 65 -4.27 -13.59 1.73
C MET A 65 -2.89 -13.54 1.07
N ALA A 66 -2.72 -12.76 0.01
CA ALA A 66 -1.43 -12.60 -0.67
C ALA A 66 -0.37 -12.04 0.28
N ASP A 67 -0.72 -11.04 1.08
CA ASP A 67 0.18 -10.46 2.08
C ASP A 67 0.61 -11.54 3.12
N VAL A 68 -0.34 -12.32 3.65
CA VAL A 68 -0.06 -13.42 4.57
C VAL A 68 0.85 -14.47 3.94
N TYR A 69 0.59 -14.86 2.68
CA TYR A 69 1.43 -15.82 1.95
C TYR A 69 2.84 -15.29 1.73
N MET A 70 3.02 -13.99 1.46
CA MET A 70 4.34 -13.38 1.37
C MET A 70 5.09 -13.40 2.71
N TRP A 71 4.39 -13.13 3.83
CA TRP A 71 4.98 -13.22 5.17
C TRP A 71 5.38 -14.62 5.59
N THR A 72 4.73 -15.64 5.04
CA THR A 72 5.01 -17.06 5.30
C THR A 72 5.84 -17.72 4.21
N GLU A 73 6.42 -16.92 3.31
CA GLU A 73 7.28 -17.36 2.20
C GLU A 73 6.60 -18.35 1.23
N GLN A 74 5.26 -18.35 1.21
CA GLN A 74 4.46 -19.16 0.29
C GLN A 74 4.27 -18.42 -1.04
N TYR A 75 5.37 -18.07 -1.71
CA TYR A 75 5.41 -17.19 -2.88
C TYR A 75 4.54 -17.65 -4.04
N ASN A 76 4.46 -18.97 -4.27
CA ASN A 76 3.60 -19.52 -5.32
C ASN A 76 2.11 -19.28 -5.03
N LEU A 77 1.68 -19.39 -3.78
CA LEU A 77 0.30 -19.10 -3.37
C LEU A 77 0.00 -17.59 -3.45
N ALA A 78 0.97 -16.74 -3.12
CA ALA A 78 0.82 -15.30 -3.28
C ALA A 78 0.64 -14.92 -4.75
N ASP A 79 1.50 -15.41 -5.66
CA ASP A 79 1.42 -15.20 -7.11
C ASP A 79 0.05 -15.62 -7.65
N GLN A 80 -0.38 -16.86 -7.39
CA GLN A 80 -1.68 -17.38 -7.83
C GLN A 80 -2.88 -16.61 -7.26
N THR A 81 -2.77 -16.12 -6.02
CA THR A 81 -3.85 -15.36 -5.39
C THR A 81 -4.02 -14.00 -6.03
N ILE A 82 -2.92 -13.35 -6.41
CA ILE A 82 -2.96 -12.06 -7.11
C ILE A 82 -3.46 -12.23 -8.55
N ASP A 83 -3.10 -13.32 -9.23
CA ASP A 83 -3.63 -13.63 -10.56
C ASP A 83 -5.17 -13.71 -10.58
N LYS A 84 -5.81 -14.24 -9.54
CA LYS A 84 -7.28 -14.25 -9.42
C LYS A 84 -7.90 -12.84 -9.52
N MET A 85 -7.19 -11.81 -9.04
CA MET A 85 -7.67 -10.43 -9.12
C MET A 85 -7.69 -9.92 -10.57
N ALA A 86 -6.73 -10.34 -11.40
CA ALA A 86 -6.66 -9.95 -12.80
C ALA A 86 -7.82 -10.52 -13.63
N ASP A 87 -8.36 -11.66 -13.22
CA ASP A 87 -9.38 -12.41 -13.97
C ASP A 87 -10.82 -12.09 -13.54
N ILE A 88 -11.01 -11.53 -12.33
CA ILE A 88 -12.36 -11.27 -11.84
C ILE A 88 -13.01 -10.10 -12.57
N LYS A 89 -14.25 -10.33 -13.01
CA LYS A 89 -15.03 -9.35 -13.78
C LYS A 89 -16.44 -9.21 -13.21
N SER A 90 -17.00 -8.02 -13.33
CA SER A 90 -18.42 -7.72 -13.21
C SER A 90 -19.05 -7.55 -14.59
N SER A 91 -20.34 -7.24 -14.63
CA SER A 91 -21.02 -6.81 -15.86
C SER A 91 -20.40 -5.56 -16.50
N LYS A 92 -19.69 -4.73 -15.72
CA LYS A 92 -18.99 -3.50 -16.15
C LYS A 92 -17.49 -3.72 -16.48
N GLY A 93 -17.02 -4.96 -16.56
CA GLY A 93 -15.64 -5.32 -16.84
C GLY A 93 -14.84 -5.74 -15.61
N ARG A 94 -13.52 -5.59 -15.62
CA ARG A 94 -12.66 -5.96 -14.47
C ARG A 94 -13.05 -5.21 -13.21
N LEU A 95 -13.03 -5.89 -12.07
CA LEU A 95 -13.30 -5.28 -10.76
C LEU A 95 -12.12 -4.42 -10.30
N VAL A 96 -10.91 -4.90 -10.51
CA VAL A 96 -9.67 -4.16 -10.25
C VAL A 96 -8.80 -4.16 -11.50
N ASP A 97 -8.09 -3.07 -11.73
CA ASP A 97 -7.19 -2.93 -12.86
C ASP A 97 -6.09 -1.93 -12.55
N PHE A 98 -5.02 -2.01 -13.32
CA PHE A 98 -3.91 -1.07 -13.26
C PHE A 98 -4.30 0.24 -13.96
N GLU A 99 -4.01 1.39 -13.34
CA GLU A 99 -4.17 2.69 -13.96
C GLU A 99 -2.93 3.06 -14.79
N PRO A 100 -3.01 3.07 -16.11
CA PRO A 100 -1.84 3.31 -16.94
C PRO A 100 -1.48 4.78 -17.11
N SER A 101 -2.39 5.71 -16.82
CA SER A 101 -2.19 7.14 -16.95
C SER A 101 -1.59 7.74 -15.69
N ILE A 102 -0.47 8.45 -15.80
CA ILE A 102 0.10 9.18 -14.67
C ILE A 102 -0.81 10.32 -14.20
N GLN A 103 -1.58 10.89 -15.10
CA GLN A 103 -2.54 11.94 -14.78
C GLN A 103 -3.63 11.40 -13.88
N THR A 104 -4.27 10.30 -14.29
CA THR A 104 -5.32 9.63 -13.51
C THR A 104 -4.75 9.05 -12.22
N TRP A 105 -3.52 8.54 -12.24
CA TRP A 105 -2.84 8.10 -11.01
C TRP A 105 -2.72 9.22 -9.96
N HIS A 106 -2.44 10.44 -10.38
CA HIS A 106 -2.40 11.58 -9.45
C HIS A 106 -3.81 11.94 -8.98
N THR A 107 -4.77 12.07 -9.90
CA THR A 107 -6.13 12.50 -9.57
C THR A 107 -6.86 11.50 -8.67
N MET A 108 -6.57 10.21 -8.77
CA MET A 108 -7.18 9.20 -7.91
C MET A 108 -6.90 9.43 -6.41
N PHE A 109 -5.80 10.09 -6.05
CA PHE A 109 -5.50 10.44 -4.67
C PHE A 109 -6.08 11.80 -4.24
N THR A 110 -6.53 12.63 -5.18
CA THR A 110 -6.87 14.03 -4.91
C THR A 110 -8.29 14.43 -5.27
N GLU A 111 -8.86 13.85 -6.33
CA GLU A 111 -10.12 14.34 -6.91
C GLU A 111 -11.26 13.30 -6.88
N GLU A 112 -10.94 12.03 -6.97
CA GLU A 112 -11.93 10.98 -7.21
C GLU A 112 -12.93 10.78 -6.09
N LEU A 113 -12.53 11.15 -4.90
CA LEU A 113 -13.32 10.93 -3.71
C LEU A 113 -14.32 12.07 -3.44
N ASN A 114 -14.14 13.19 -4.14
CA ASN A 114 -15.07 14.30 -4.09
C ASN A 114 -16.24 14.14 -5.08
N ASN A 115 -16.10 13.29 -6.08
CA ASN A 115 -17.18 12.97 -7.02
C ASN A 115 -18.00 11.79 -6.47
N LYS A 116 -18.83 12.08 -5.46
CA LYS A 116 -19.81 11.11 -4.96
C LYS A 116 -20.76 10.70 -6.08
N PRO A 117 -21.02 9.42 -6.25
CA PRO A 117 -22.32 9.01 -6.76
C PRO A 117 -23.36 9.52 -5.76
N SER A 118 -24.30 10.30 -6.22
CA SER A 118 -25.41 10.84 -5.40
C SER A 118 -26.35 9.76 -4.88
N ASP A 119 -26.00 8.49 -5.05
CA ASP A 119 -26.85 7.35 -4.72
C ASP A 119 -25.97 6.18 -4.25
N ASP A 120 -26.19 5.72 -3.01
CA ASP A 120 -25.52 4.59 -2.37
C ASP A 120 -25.85 3.22 -3.01
N THR A 121 -26.29 3.20 -4.27
CA THR A 121 -26.59 1.96 -4.95
C THR A 121 -25.28 1.31 -5.45
N PRO A 122 -25.06 0.02 -5.16
CA PRO A 122 -23.88 -0.73 -5.59
C PRO A 122 -23.66 -0.78 -7.11
N GLU A 123 -24.70 -0.39 -7.88
CA GLU A 123 -24.70 -0.34 -9.34
C GLU A 123 -23.97 0.90 -9.88
N ASN A 124 -23.77 1.92 -9.05
CA ASN A 124 -23.17 3.21 -9.40
C ASN A 124 -21.79 3.44 -8.76
N ASP A 125 -21.02 2.39 -8.50
CA ASP A 125 -19.61 2.53 -8.11
C ASP A 125 -18.80 3.12 -9.29
N GLU A 126 -19.01 4.43 -9.53
CA GLU A 126 -18.38 5.23 -10.57
C GLU A 126 -17.04 5.83 -10.11
N TYR A 127 -16.29 5.11 -9.28
CA TYR A 127 -14.89 5.51 -9.15
C TYR A 127 -14.23 5.47 -10.52
N SER A 128 -13.62 6.57 -10.94
CA SER A 128 -12.98 6.70 -12.25
C SER A 128 -11.81 5.72 -12.39
N THR A 129 -11.19 5.30 -11.28
CA THR A 129 -10.14 4.28 -11.28
C THR A 129 -10.57 2.94 -10.68
N LYS A 130 -10.08 1.87 -11.27
CA LYS A 130 -10.21 0.51 -10.74
C LYS A 130 -9.00 0.08 -9.91
N GLU A 131 -8.11 0.99 -9.60
CA GLU A 131 -6.86 0.67 -8.90
C GLU A 131 -7.08 0.42 -7.39
N PHE A 132 -8.05 1.08 -6.76
CA PHE A 132 -8.33 0.86 -5.34
C PHE A 132 -9.02 -0.49 -5.10
N ILE A 133 -8.49 -1.26 -4.14
CA ILE A 133 -9.04 -2.54 -3.69
C ILE A 133 -9.81 -2.35 -2.39
N PHE A 134 -9.20 -1.68 -1.42
CA PHE A 134 -9.79 -1.37 -0.13
C PHE A 134 -9.19 -0.06 0.40
N LEU A 135 -10.06 0.83 0.88
CA LEU A 135 -9.68 2.15 1.34
C LEU A 135 -10.44 2.57 2.60
N ILE A 136 -9.86 3.48 3.37
CA ILE A 136 -10.54 4.22 4.43
C ILE A 136 -11.06 5.50 3.80
N HIS A 137 -12.37 5.65 3.79
CA HIS A 137 -13.04 6.81 3.23
C HIS A 137 -13.22 7.90 4.30
N PHE A 138 -12.92 9.13 3.92
CA PHE A 138 -13.19 10.32 4.72
C PHE A 138 -14.21 11.17 4.00
N ASN A 139 -15.31 11.48 4.67
CA ASN A 139 -16.42 12.24 4.09
C ASN A 139 -16.94 13.24 5.10
N MET A 140 -16.90 14.52 4.75
CA MET A 140 -17.37 15.62 5.61
C MET A 140 -18.87 15.60 5.83
N ASP A 141 -19.66 15.13 4.86
CA ASP A 141 -21.10 15.07 4.99
C ASP A 141 -21.55 14.01 6.01
N GLU A 142 -20.76 12.92 6.18
CA GLU A 142 -21.06 11.86 7.13
C GLU A 142 -20.55 12.17 8.55
N VAL A 143 -19.44 12.91 8.67
CA VAL A 143 -18.75 13.14 9.96
C VAL A 143 -18.80 14.61 10.41
N GLY A 144 -19.38 15.50 9.60
CA GLY A 144 -19.46 16.92 9.86
C GLY A 144 -18.08 17.61 9.78
N THR A 145 -17.96 18.77 10.40
CA THR A 145 -16.71 19.59 10.35
C THR A 145 -15.48 18.92 10.96
N ASN A 146 -15.61 17.76 11.59
CA ASN A 146 -14.52 16.98 12.18
C ASN A 146 -14.03 15.84 11.29
N GLY A 147 -14.57 15.67 10.07
CA GLY A 147 -14.24 14.62 9.13
C GLY A 147 -12.92 14.82 8.35
N TYR A 148 -11.99 15.58 8.90
CA TYR A 148 -10.71 15.81 8.26
C TYR A 148 -9.86 14.55 8.18
N SER A 149 -9.35 14.25 6.99
CA SER A 149 -8.23 13.33 6.87
C SER A 149 -7.02 13.93 7.59
N TYR A 150 -6.54 13.24 8.62
CA TYR A 150 -5.28 13.62 9.29
C TYR A 150 -4.08 13.62 8.34
N MET A 151 -4.19 13.02 7.15
CA MET A 151 -3.14 12.99 6.13
C MET A 151 -2.72 14.40 5.71
N TYR A 152 -3.71 15.32 5.59
CA TYR A 152 -3.40 16.72 5.31
C TYR A 152 -2.60 17.35 6.45
N GLN A 153 -3.00 17.13 7.70
CA GLN A 153 -2.31 17.71 8.86
C GLN A 153 -0.90 17.15 9.04
N TRP A 154 -0.71 15.87 8.73
CA TRP A 154 0.60 15.24 8.89
C TRP A 154 1.61 15.68 7.83
N PHE A 155 1.18 15.87 6.61
CA PHE A 155 2.08 16.09 5.47
C PHE A 155 2.12 17.53 4.97
N SER A 156 1.13 18.35 5.27
CA SER A 156 1.06 19.73 4.77
C SER A 156 1.83 20.73 5.64
N GLY A 157 2.51 21.66 5.00
CA GLY A 157 3.20 22.79 5.67
C GLY A 157 2.26 23.77 6.35
N SER A 158 0.99 23.84 5.95
CA SER A 158 -0.07 24.61 6.64
C SER A 158 -0.76 23.82 7.76
N GLY A 159 -0.46 22.53 7.90
CA GLY A 159 -0.85 21.68 9.04
C GLY A 159 0.25 21.61 10.09
N ASN A 160 0.26 20.52 10.86
CA ASN A 160 1.26 20.29 11.90
C ASN A 160 2.63 19.84 11.34
N ARG A 161 2.71 19.51 10.07
CA ARG A 161 3.90 19.00 9.38
C ARG A 161 4.64 17.92 10.18
N ALA A 162 3.85 16.97 10.70
CA ALA A 162 4.37 15.93 11.58
C ALA A 162 5.25 14.91 10.83
N ALA A 163 5.11 14.81 9.50
CA ALA A 163 5.91 13.95 8.66
C ALA A 163 6.35 14.67 7.38
N VAL A 164 7.61 14.49 7.02
CA VAL A 164 8.22 15.00 5.79
C VAL A 164 8.89 13.86 5.04
N LEU A 165 9.09 14.04 3.73
CA LEU A 165 9.84 13.08 2.93
C LEU A 165 11.32 13.13 3.33
N SER A 166 11.92 11.97 3.55
CA SER A 166 13.31 11.86 3.94
C SER A 166 14.26 12.24 2.78
N ASP A 167 15.43 12.78 3.11
CA ASP A 167 16.50 13.06 2.13
C ASP A 167 16.91 11.77 1.38
N LYS A 168 16.83 10.62 2.04
CA LYS A 168 17.10 9.33 1.40
C LYS A 168 16.09 9.02 0.30
N LEU A 169 14.80 9.27 0.49
CA LEU A 169 13.81 9.13 -0.58
C LEU A 169 14.06 10.12 -1.71
N MET A 170 14.41 11.38 -1.35
CA MET A 170 14.74 12.40 -2.34
C MET A 170 15.97 12.02 -3.17
N SER A 171 16.97 11.36 -2.57
CA SER A 171 18.16 10.89 -3.29
C SER A 171 17.82 9.79 -4.31
N VAL A 172 16.81 8.97 -4.06
CA VAL A 172 16.34 7.94 -5.02
C VAL A 172 15.86 8.58 -6.33
N PHE A 173 15.12 9.68 -6.27
CA PHE A 173 14.70 10.42 -7.48
C PHE A 173 15.86 11.05 -8.27
N ASN A 174 17.04 11.14 -7.68
CA ASN A 174 18.24 11.67 -8.34
C ASN A 174 19.13 10.56 -8.92
N GLU A 175 18.81 9.28 -8.72
CA GLU A 175 19.54 8.17 -9.32
C GLU A 175 19.42 8.16 -10.85
N PRO A 176 20.44 7.71 -11.60
CA PRO A 176 20.47 7.80 -13.05
C PRO A 176 19.27 7.16 -13.76
N ASP A 177 18.79 6.02 -13.26
CA ASP A 177 17.66 5.29 -13.85
C ASP A 177 16.29 5.82 -13.36
N MET A 178 16.28 6.82 -12.48
CA MET A 178 15.09 7.53 -11.99
C MET A 178 14.96 8.93 -12.58
N GLN A 179 15.88 9.33 -13.45
CA GLN A 179 15.82 10.64 -14.11
C GLN A 179 14.59 10.75 -15.02
N GLY A 180 13.81 11.80 -14.81
CA GLY A 180 12.56 12.01 -15.56
C GLY A 180 11.34 11.29 -14.97
N ASP A 181 11.44 10.72 -13.77
CA ASP A 181 10.29 10.13 -13.09
C ASP A 181 9.16 11.14 -12.90
N LEU A 182 8.08 10.94 -13.64
CA LEU A 182 6.92 11.82 -13.65
C LEU A 182 6.21 11.89 -12.28
N ARG A 183 6.34 10.84 -11.47
CA ARG A 183 5.73 10.79 -10.12
C ARG A 183 6.34 11.83 -9.19
N LYS A 184 7.61 12.22 -9.39
CA LYS A 184 8.29 13.22 -8.55
C LYS A 184 7.46 14.49 -8.44
N ALA A 185 6.96 15.01 -9.57
CA ALA A 185 6.17 16.24 -9.61
C ALA A 185 4.84 16.15 -8.83
N TYR A 186 4.27 14.95 -8.72
CA TYR A 186 3.00 14.70 -8.03
C TYR A 186 3.18 14.21 -6.59
N THR A 187 4.37 13.76 -6.24
CA THR A 187 4.67 13.20 -4.91
C THR A 187 5.33 14.22 -4.00
N VAL A 188 6.20 15.06 -4.57
CA VAL A 188 7.04 15.99 -3.81
C VAL A 188 6.62 17.42 -4.07
N LYS A 189 6.43 18.18 -3.02
CA LYS A 189 6.36 19.63 -3.07
C LYS A 189 7.61 20.19 -2.42
N ASP A 190 8.46 20.82 -3.23
CA ASP A 190 9.62 21.55 -2.73
C ASP A 190 9.15 22.83 -2.06
N TYR A 191 9.27 22.88 -0.75
CA TYR A 191 9.12 24.12 0.03
C TYR A 191 10.48 24.56 0.53
N GLN A 192 10.64 25.87 0.72
CA GLN A 192 11.90 26.49 1.21
C GLN A 192 12.43 25.89 2.52
N ASN A 193 11.63 25.08 3.22
CA ASN A 193 11.95 24.51 4.52
C ASN A 193 11.74 22.99 4.62
N GLY A 194 11.70 22.25 3.51
CA GLY A 194 11.63 20.77 3.54
C GLY A 194 10.66 20.16 2.54
N ASN A 195 10.83 18.89 2.32
CA ASN A 195 10.12 18.11 1.34
C ASN A 195 8.76 17.66 1.88
N GLU A 196 7.67 18.20 1.33
CA GLU A 196 6.32 17.81 1.70
C GLU A 196 5.78 16.70 0.79
N LEU A 197 5.01 15.79 1.34
CA LEU A 197 4.28 14.80 0.55
C LEU A 197 3.05 15.46 -0.10
N ARG A 198 3.10 15.60 -1.43
CA ARG A 198 2.04 16.19 -2.23
C ARG A 198 0.94 15.21 -2.63
N LYS A 199 1.21 13.93 -2.61
CA LYS A 199 0.35 12.87 -3.15
C LYS A 199 -1.11 12.95 -2.74
N TYR A 200 -1.39 13.36 -1.50
CA TYR A 200 -2.72 13.49 -0.93
C TYR A 200 -3.24 14.93 -0.86
N MET A 201 -2.61 15.86 -1.57
CA MET A 201 -2.98 17.27 -1.55
C MET A 201 -3.77 17.60 -2.80
N ALA A 202 -5.07 17.83 -2.66
CA ALA A 202 -5.93 18.32 -3.74
C ALA A 202 -5.72 19.81 -3.99
N GLY A 203 -5.63 20.21 -5.24
CA GLY A 203 -5.68 21.60 -5.68
C GLY A 203 -4.46 22.47 -5.31
N ASP A 204 -4.61 23.78 -5.52
CA ASP A 204 -3.62 24.78 -5.13
C ASP A 204 -3.76 25.07 -3.62
N ILE A 205 -2.80 24.63 -2.85
CA ILE A 205 -2.77 24.67 -1.37
C ILE A 205 -2.65 26.11 -0.83
N SER A 206 -2.54 27.10 -1.70
CA SER A 206 -2.54 28.52 -1.31
C SER A 206 -3.90 28.97 -0.78
N ASN A 207 -4.96 28.23 -1.04
CA ASN A 207 -6.32 28.61 -0.67
C ASN A 207 -6.73 27.92 0.65
N SER A 208 -6.96 28.71 1.69
CA SER A 208 -7.33 28.28 3.04
C SER A 208 -8.63 27.45 3.12
N LEU A 209 -9.41 27.42 2.04
CA LEU A 209 -10.65 26.66 1.92
C LEU A 209 -10.41 25.16 1.56
N ASN A 210 -9.24 24.81 1.03
CA ASN A 210 -8.90 23.44 0.67
C ASN A 210 -8.25 22.65 1.81
N LYS A 211 -8.43 23.08 3.05
CA LYS A 211 -7.96 22.36 4.25
C LYS A 211 -8.75 21.07 4.55
N THR A 212 -9.85 20.88 3.85
CA THR A 212 -10.72 19.71 4.00
C THR A 212 -10.25 18.63 3.06
N CYS A 213 -9.39 17.75 3.55
CA CYS A 213 -8.96 16.61 2.75
C CYS A 213 -9.97 15.47 2.92
N GLU A 214 -10.91 15.37 2.00
CA GLU A 214 -11.79 14.19 1.86
C GLU A 214 -11.07 13.04 1.13
N VAL A 215 -9.75 13.06 1.13
CA VAL A 215 -8.92 12.08 0.44
C VAL A 215 -8.97 10.76 1.15
N ALA A 216 -9.40 9.71 0.47
CA ALA A 216 -9.36 8.36 1.01
C ALA A 216 -7.93 7.85 1.13
N TYR A 217 -7.70 7.07 2.17
CA TYR A 217 -6.43 6.41 2.39
C TYR A 217 -6.50 4.96 1.87
N PRO A 218 -5.70 4.59 0.85
CA PRO A 218 -5.69 3.24 0.34
C PRO A 218 -5.03 2.29 1.34
N ILE A 219 -5.77 1.26 1.75
CA ILE A 219 -5.20 0.14 2.50
C ILE A 219 -4.58 -0.86 1.52
N TYR A 220 -5.28 -1.16 0.42
CA TYR A 220 -4.77 -1.96 -0.69
C TYR A 220 -5.17 -1.35 -2.02
N ARG A 221 -4.23 -1.34 -2.96
CA ARG A 221 -4.48 -0.99 -4.36
C ARG A 221 -3.77 -1.95 -5.30
N TYR A 222 -4.24 -2.02 -6.54
CA TYR A 222 -3.80 -3.05 -7.47
C TYR A 222 -2.30 -2.95 -7.80
N THR A 223 -1.75 -1.75 -7.91
CA THR A 223 -0.30 -1.57 -8.10
C THR A 223 0.52 -2.13 -6.93
N ASP A 224 0.05 -1.99 -5.68
CA ASP A 224 0.72 -2.63 -4.53
C ASP A 224 0.76 -4.15 -4.72
N MET A 225 -0.36 -4.75 -5.16
CA MET A 225 -0.44 -6.18 -5.45
C MET A 225 0.45 -6.60 -6.64
N LEU A 226 0.51 -5.80 -7.71
CA LEU A 226 1.40 -6.08 -8.84
C LEU A 226 2.88 -6.09 -8.41
N LEU A 227 3.30 -5.13 -7.61
CA LEU A 227 4.68 -5.08 -7.13
C LEU A 227 4.96 -6.15 -6.06
N LEU A 228 3.96 -6.57 -5.29
CA LEU A 228 4.07 -7.71 -4.38
C LEU A 228 4.18 -9.03 -5.16
N GLN A 229 3.43 -9.16 -6.26
CA GLN A 229 3.51 -10.28 -7.19
C GLN A 229 4.88 -10.34 -7.88
N ALA A 230 5.42 -9.17 -8.28
CA ALA A 230 6.77 -9.10 -8.83
C ALA A 230 7.81 -9.66 -7.85
N GLU A 231 7.71 -9.32 -6.56
CA GLU A 231 8.58 -9.89 -5.53
C GLU A 231 8.39 -11.40 -5.40
N ALA A 232 7.15 -11.90 -5.37
CA ALA A 232 6.87 -13.34 -5.31
C ALA A 232 7.49 -14.07 -6.51
N ARG A 233 7.32 -13.56 -7.73
CA ARG A 233 7.92 -14.13 -8.95
C ARG A 233 9.44 -14.09 -8.93
N ALA A 234 10.04 -13.00 -8.43
CA ALA A 234 11.49 -12.91 -8.27
C ALA A 234 12.04 -14.00 -7.33
N ARG A 235 11.35 -14.23 -6.20
CA ARG A 235 11.68 -15.31 -5.25
C ARG A 235 11.50 -16.72 -5.83
N LEU A 236 10.64 -16.87 -6.84
CA LEU A 236 10.45 -18.12 -7.59
C LEU A 236 11.43 -18.28 -8.76
N GLY A 237 12.40 -17.38 -8.92
CA GLY A 237 13.36 -17.38 -10.02
C GLY A 237 12.82 -16.93 -11.36
N LYS A 238 11.59 -16.38 -11.42
CA LYS A 238 10.90 -15.89 -12.63
C LYS A 238 11.18 -14.41 -12.84
N TRP A 239 12.44 -14.04 -13.02
CA TRP A 239 12.87 -12.65 -13.00
C TRP A 239 12.31 -11.82 -14.17
N GLU A 240 12.24 -12.39 -15.38
CA GLU A 240 11.62 -11.72 -16.52
C GLU A 240 10.16 -11.35 -16.23
N GLU A 241 9.38 -12.32 -15.75
CA GLU A 241 7.97 -12.10 -15.42
C GLU A 241 7.79 -11.08 -14.28
N ALA A 242 8.72 -11.08 -13.30
CA ALA A 242 8.74 -10.09 -12.23
C ALA A 242 8.98 -8.68 -12.77
N LEU A 243 9.96 -8.52 -13.66
CA LEU A 243 10.31 -7.24 -14.26
C LEU A 243 9.26 -6.73 -15.24
N ASP A 244 8.50 -7.61 -15.89
CA ASP A 244 7.35 -7.23 -16.70
C ASP A 244 6.24 -6.55 -15.87
N LEU A 245 6.04 -6.99 -14.63
CA LEU A 245 5.11 -6.33 -13.71
C LEU A 245 5.64 -4.96 -13.26
N VAL A 246 6.91 -4.88 -12.90
CA VAL A 246 7.57 -3.60 -12.56
C VAL A 246 7.55 -2.64 -13.74
N LYS A 247 7.75 -3.16 -14.96
CA LYS A 247 7.73 -2.37 -16.18
C LYS A 247 6.42 -1.61 -16.38
N LYS A 248 5.27 -2.20 -16.08
CA LYS A 248 3.98 -1.50 -16.17
C LYS A 248 3.97 -0.23 -15.31
N VAL A 249 4.49 -0.32 -14.10
CA VAL A 249 4.55 0.80 -13.15
C VAL A 249 5.55 1.85 -13.61
N ARG A 250 6.71 1.41 -14.08
CA ARG A 250 7.77 2.31 -14.58
C ARG A 250 7.40 2.98 -15.91
N ASP A 251 6.75 2.27 -16.82
CA ASP A 251 6.25 2.86 -18.09
C ASP A 251 5.27 4.01 -17.78
N ARG A 252 4.34 3.83 -16.84
CA ARG A 252 3.45 4.91 -16.37
C ARG A 252 4.24 6.11 -15.84
N ALA A 253 5.32 5.85 -15.13
CA ALA A 253 6.21 6.88 -14.58
C ALA A 253 7.15 7.51 -15.63
N GLY A 254 7.14 7.05 -16.88
CA GLY A 254 8.03 7.52 -17.95
C GLY A 254 9.45 6.97 -17.84
N LEU A 255 9.67 5.87 -17.14
CA LEU A 255 10.97 5.28 -16.87
C LEU A 255 11.21 3.99 -17.65
N VAL A 256 12.47 3.72 -17.97
CA VAL A 256 12.89 2.46 -18.59
C VAL A 256 13.14 1.41 -17.52
N THR A 257 12.73 0.17 -17.76
CA THR A 257 13.01 -0.98 -16.89
C THR A 257 14.16 -1.80 -17.50
N PRO A 258 15.19 -2.17 -16.72
CA PRO A 258 16.25 -3.06 -17.17
C PRO A 258 15.72 -4.47 -17.41
N THR A 259 16.45 -5.24 -18.24
CA THR A 259 16.16 -6.67 -18.46
C THR A 259 16.69 -7.53 -17.31
N ALA A 260 16.20 -8.77 -17.18
CA ALA A 260 16.68 -9.70 -16.16
C ALA A 260 18.19 -9.97 -16.24
N LEU A 261 18.78 -9.92 -17.43
CA LEU A 261 20.24 -10.08 -17.64
C LEU A 261 21.07 -8.96 -17.01
N SER A 262 20.46 -7.85 -16.59
CA SER A 262 21.14 -6.75 -15.92
C SER A 262 21.39 -7.02 -14.43
N PHE A 263 20.84 -8.10 -13.88
CA PHE A 263 20.94 -8.45 -12.47
C PHE A 263 21.81 -9.71 -12.29
N ALA A 264 22.72 -9.67 -11.32
CA ALA A 264 23.61 -10.77 -11.01
C ALA A 264 23.03 -11.74 -9.96
N SER A 265 22.01 -11.33 -9.22
CA SER A 265 21.44 -12.13 -8.12
C SER A 265 19.96 -11.80 -7.88
N GLU A 266 19.26 -12.74 -7.23
CA GLU A 266 17.90 -12.53 -6.74
C GLU A 266 17.82 -11.31 -5.82
N ASP A 267 18.81 -11.13 -4.95
CA ASP A 267 18.85 -10.01 -4.01
C ASP A 267 18.87 -8.65 -4.72
N GLU A 268 19.57 -8.54 -5.85
CA GLU A 268 19.55 -7.33 -6.68
C GLU A 268 18.18 -7.08 -7.29
N VAL A 269 17.51 -8.12 -7.79
CA VAL A 269 16.14 -8.00 -8.33
C VAL A 269 15.17 -7.57 -7.22
N ILE A 270 15.26 -8.18 -6.04
CA ILE A 270 14.43 -7.82 -4.89
C ILE A 270 14.69 -6.37 -4.45
N ASN A 271 15.94 -5.95 -4.36
CA ASN A 271 16.27 -4.56 -4.01
C ASN A 271 15.73 -3.57 -5.04
N TYR A 272 15.76 -3.92 -6.32
CA TYR A 272 15.17 -3.12 -7.39
C TYR A 272 13.65 -2.99 -7.24
N ILE A 273 12.95 -4.09 -6.98
CA ILE A 273 11.50 -4.10 -6.73
C ILE A 273 11.16 -3.28 -5.47
N LEU A 274 11.91 -3.44 -4.39
CA LEU A 274 11.71 -2.70 -3.14
C LEU A 274 11.93 -1.20 -3.30
N ARG A 275 12.85 -0.78 -4.18
CA ARG A 275 13.05 0.62 -4.52
C ARG A 275 11.87 1.17 -5.29
N GLU A 276 11.35 0.42 -6.28
CA GLU A 276 10.16 0.81 -7.01
C GLU A 276 8.95 0.93 -6.08
N ARG A 277 8.74 -0.04 -5.19
CA ARG A 277 7.70 0.02 -4.16
C ARG A 277 7.85 1.24 -3.25
N GLN A 278 9.07 1.59 -2.86
CA GLN A 278 9.33 2.76 -2.01
C GLN A 278 8.85 4.06 -2.65
N VAL A 279 9.11 4.25 -3.93
CA VAL A 279 8.70 5.45 -4.67
C VAL A 279 7.21 5.45 -4.97
N GLU A 280 6.70 4.33 -5.44
CA GLU A 280 5.31 4.17 -5.85
C GLU A 280 4.33 4.28 -4.67
N LEU A 281 4.68 3.65 -3.53
CA LEU A 281 3.81 3.51 -2.37
C LEU A 281 4.16 4.49 -1.23
N VAL A 282 4.90 5.56 -1.55
CA VAL A 282 5.24 6.57 -0.55
C VAL A 282 3.99 7.17 0.08
N GLY A 283 3.98 7.27 1.41
CA GLY A 283 2.83 7.76 2.17
C GLY A 283 1.71 6.72 2.39
N GLU A 284 1.83 5.49 1.88
CA GLU A 284 0.83 4.43 2.02
C GLU A 284 1.14 3.42 3.14
N GLY A 285 2.14 3.69 3.99
CA GLY A 285 2.47 2.87 5.16
C GLY A 285 3.13 1.52 4.85
N ARG A 286 3.55 1.24 3.59
CA ARG A 286 4.07 -0.07 3.16
C ARG A 286 5.54 -0.30 3.48
N ARG A 287 6.37 0.74 3.43
CA ARG A 287 7.84 0.61 3.46
C ARG A 287 8.37 -0.20 4.64
N TRP A 288 7.88 0.05 5.85
CA TRP A 288 8.33 -0.66 7.04
C TRP A 288 8.05 -2.16 6.95
N PHE A 289 6.87 -2.53 6.51
CA PHE A 289 6.47 -3.94 6.36
C PHE A 289 7.26 -4.63 5.24
N ASP A 290 7.53 -3.96 4.13
CA ASP A 290 8.39 -4.48 3.07
C ASP A 290 9.80 -4.79 3.60
N LEU A 291 10.40 -3.88 4.35
CA LEU A 291 11.73 -4.05 4.93
C LEU A 291 11.78 -5.18 5.97
N LEU A 292 10.74 -5.31 6.80
CA LEU A 292 10.65 -6.41 7.78
C LEU A 292 10.53 -7.76 7.09
N ARG A 293 9.61 -7.87 6.10
CA ARG A 293 9.34 -9.13 5.39
C ARG A 293 10.56 -9.63 4.63
N THR A 294 11.31 -8.74 4.01
CA THR A 294 12.50 -9.08 3.23
C THR A 294 13.79 -9.14 4.05
N GLY A 295 13.73 -8.86 5.35
CA GLY A 295 14.90 -8.83 6.24
C GLY A 295 15.82 -7.63 6.06
N LYS A 296 15.50 -6.68 5.16
CA LYS A 296 16.33 -5.52 4.81
C LYS A 296 16.28 -4.37 5.84
N TRP A 297 15.45 -4.49 6.86
CA TRP A 297 15.25 -3.42 7.83
C TRP A 297 16.53 -3.01 8.57
N LYS A 298 17.40 -3.98 8.94
CA LYS A 298 18.66 -3.70 9.63
C LYS A 298 19.59 -2.85 8.76
N GLU A 299 19.75 -3.23 7.49
CA GLU A 299 20.60 -2.53 6.53
C GLU A 299 20.14 -1.08 6.32
N VAL A 300 18.82 -0.87 6.19
CA VAL A 300 18.23 0.43 5.90
C VAL A 300 18.18 1.33 7.13
N MET A 301 17.86 0.78 8.31
CA MET A 301 17.62 1.57 9.52
C MET A 301 18.90 1.86 10.31
N LYS A 302 19.91 1.00 10.24
CA LYS A 302 21.19 1.19 10.96
C LYS A 302 21.83 2.57 10.70
N PRO A 303 21.94 3.06 9.47
CA PRO A 303 22.47 4.41 9.19
C PRO A 303 21.59 5.56 9.72
N ILE A 304 20.29 5.31 9.93
CA ILE A 304 19.32 6.34 10.34
C ILE A 304 19.31 6.49 11.86
N ASN A 305 19.31 5.37 12.57
CA ASN A 305 19.16 5.36 14.03
C ASN A 305 20.46 5.69 14.78
N GLY A 306 21.60 5.65 14.10
CA GLY A 306 22.89 5.88 14.73
C GLY A 306 23.26 4.77 15.74
N MET A 307 24.40 4.97 16.43
CA MET A 307 24.76 4.19 17.61
C MET A 307 24.29 4.93 18.87
N SER A 308 23.90 4.21 19.91
CA SER A 308 23.72 4.79 21.23
C SER A 308 24.99 5.49 21.70
N GLN A 309 24.88 6.43 22.64
CA GLN A 309 26.08 7.10 23.22
C GLN A 309 27.08 6.09 23.81
N ASP A 310 26.65 4.92 24.15
CA ASP A 310 27.47 3.82 24.70
C ASP A 310 28.06 2.91 23.64
N GLY A 311 27.93 3.22 22.34
CA GLY A 311 28.45 2.40 21.25
C GLY A 311 27.66 1.11 20.96
N ASN A 312 26.55 0.88 21.65
CA ASN A 312 25.66 -0.25 21.41
C ASN A 312 24.68 0.07 20.28
N GLU A 313 24.38 -0.91 19.45
CA GLU A 313 23.33 -0.76 18.42
C GLU A 313 21.99 -0.51 19.11
N LEU A 314 21.28 0.54 18.70
CA LEU A 314 19.96 0.89 19.22
C LEU A 314 18.85 -0.07 18.73
N PHE A 315 19.20 -1.30 18.33
CA PHE A 315 18.29 -2.45 18.14
C PHE A 315 19.11 -3.71 17.83
#